data_eb722f770f8aee352c9d9262312ea309
#
_entry.id   eb722f770f8aee352c9d9262312ea309
#
_cell.length_a   1.000
_cell.length_b   1.000
_cell.length_c   1.000
_cell.angle_alpha   90.00
_cell.angle_beta   90.00
_cell.angle_gamma   90.00
#
_symmetry.space_group_name_H-M   'P 1'
#
loop_
_entity.id
_entity.type
_entity.pdbx_description
1 polymer ?
#
loop_
_entity_poly.entity_id
_entity_poly.type
_entity_poly.pdbx_seq_one_letter_code
_entity_poly.pdbx_strand_id
1 'polypeptide(L)'
;MSYEDGKKLKIFTGNANPELAKEIADYLGLELGKAFVGKFNNGEIQVMIDESVRGKDVFVIQPTCQPANDTLMELLIMADALKRASAKHITAVVPYYGYARQDRKTRGREPITSKLVADLMTTSGITRVVTMDLHAGQIQGFFDIPVDHLGSASIIAKYINQKKEETDMGDIVVVSPDLGGVTRARDLADRVNAPIAIIEKRRPRPGVAEVMNIIGDIKGKTCILVDDIVDTAGXXXXXXRWRQSPERNGRFPCLCCLRSCRPHRSGCRTHPEIGHFRTDHHQHHPLAAGKTDRQDQSPFGCTAPR
;
A
#
# COMPACT_ATOMS: atom_id res chain seq x y z
N MET A 1 18.05 22.80 -7.46
CA MET A 1 17.44 23.57 -6.35
C MET A 1 18.48 24.57 -5.84
N SER A 2 18.16 25.85 -5.70
CA SER A 2 19.12 26.82 -5.23
C SER A 2 19.38 26.70 -3.73
N TYR A 3 20.53 27.16 -3.25
CA TYR A 3 20.91 27.13 -1.83
C TYR A 3 19.89 27.87 -0.95
N GLU A 4 19.26 28.90 -1.47
CA GLU A 4 18.23 29.67 -0.75
C GLU A 4 16.90 28.91 -0.66
N ASP A 5 16.57 28.11 -1.65
CA ASP A 5 15.33 27.33 -1.65
C ASP A 5 15.37 26.22 -0.59
N GLY A 6 16.52 25.60 -0.38
CA GLY A 6 16.71 24.58 0.66
C GLY A 6 16.48 25.10 2.09
N LYS A 7 16.76 26.37 2.33
CA LYS A 7 16.53 27.01 3.65
C LYS A 7 15.05 27.23 3.96
N LYS A 8 14.19 27.25 2.94
CA LYS A 8 12.75 27.49 3.09
C LYS A 8 11.95 26.20 3.20
N LEU A 9 12.54 25.05 2.86
CA LEU A 9 11.88 23.77 2.83
C LEU A 9 12.27 22.92 4.06
N LYS A 10 11.31 22.24 4.65
CA LYS A 10 11.51 21.31 5.76
C LYS A 10 10.75 20.01 5.49
N ILE A 11 11.39 18.89 5.83
CA ILE A 11 10.79 17.56 5.70
C ILE A 11 10.68 16.93 7.09
N PHE A 12 9.48 16.53 7.47
CA PHE A 12 9.23 15.79 8.72
C PHE A 12 8.69 14.40 8.39
N THR A 13 8.81 13.49 9.32
CA THR A 13 8.27 12.13 9.21
C THR A 13 7.42 11.80 10.43
N GLY A 14 6.33 11.07 10.21
CA GLY A 14 5.70 10.31 11.27
C GLY A 14 6.35 8.92 11.39
N ASN A 15 5.71 8.01 12.12
CA ASN A 15 6.30 6.72 12.47
C ASN A 15 6.01 5.60 11.45
N ALA A 16 5.17 5.85 10.43
CA ALA A 16 4.76 4.78 9.51
C ALA A 16 5.91 4.29 8.62
N ASN A 17 6.80 5.22 8.18
CA ASN A 17 7.96 4.83 7.37
C ASN A 17 9.07 5.89 7.44
N PRO A 18 9.80 5.97 8.56
CA PRO A 18 10.90 6.94 8.68
C PRO A 18 12.07 6.65 7.75
N GLU A 19 12.28 5.37 7.35
CA GLU A 19 13.33 5.01 6.38
C GLU A 19 13.09 5.70 5.04
N LEU A 20 11.86 5.61 4.50
CA LEU A 20 11.50 6.29 3.25
C LEU A 20 11.69 7.81 3.35
N ALA A 21 11.29 8.39 4.47
CA ALA A 21 11.45 9.83 4.69
C ALA A 21 12.93 10.23 4.67
N LYS A 22 13.77 9.42 5.32
CA LYS A 22 15.21 9.63 5.30
C LYS A 22 15.79 9.51 3.88
N GLU A 23 15.41 8.47 3.13
CA GLU A 23 15.86 8.28 1.75
C GLU A 23 15.48 9.48 0.87
N ILE A 24 14.27 10.01 1.04
CA ILE A 24 13.81 11.20 0.30
C ILE A 24 14.65 12.43 0.69
N ALA A 25 14.87 12.63 2.00
CA ALA A 25 15.66 13.76 2.48
C ALA A 25 17.11 13.67 1.96
N ASP A 26 17.74 12.51 2.05
CA ASP A 26 19.09 12.26 1.56
C ASP A 26 19.19 12.52 0.03
N TYR A 27 18.21 12.04 -0.75
CA TYR A 27 18.16 12.27 -2.20
C TYR A 27 18.08 13.75 -2.56
N LEU A 28 17.37 14.53 -1.72
CA LEU A 28 17.21 15.98 -1.91
C LEU A 28 18.37 16.79 -1.32
N GLY A 29 19.32 16.15 -0.63
CA GLY A 29 20.41 16.84 0.06
C GLY A 29 19.92 17.65 1.27
N LEU A 30 18.88 17.18 1.94
CA LEU A 30 18.25 17.84 3.10
C LEU A 30 18.34 16.96 4.34
N GLU A 31 18.19 17.57 5.50
CA GLU A 31 18.02 16.84 6.78
C GLU A 31 16.55 16.76 7.16
N LEU A 32 16.18 15.70 7.84
CA LEU A 32 14.85 15.61 8.43
C LEU A 32 14.71 16.65 9.55
N GLY A 33 13.56 17.26 9.61
CA GLY A 33 13.19 18.20 10.65
C GLY A 33 13.10 17.52 12.03
N LYS A 34 13.45 18.26 13.06
CA LYS A 34 13.46 17.76 14.42
C LYS A 34 12.04 17.78 14.98
N ALA A 35 11.52 16.61 15.30
CA ALA A 35 10.21 16.44 15.90
C ALA A 35 10.17 15.16 16.74
N PHE A 36 9.41 15.20 17.80
CA PHE A 36 9.04 14.03 18.58
C PHE A 36 7.62 13.60 18.16
N VAL A 37 7.46 12.35 17.78
CA VAL A 37 6.15 11.74 17.48
C VAL A 37 6.07 10.44 18.27
N GLY A 38 5.20 10.39 19.26
CA GLY A 38 5.07 9.25 20.15
C GLY A 38 3.66 9.08 20.68
N LYS A 39 3.54 8.41 21.81
CA LYS A 39 2.25 8.19 22.47
C LYS A 39 2.36 8.45 23.97
N PHE A 40 1.30 8.99 24.53
CA PHE A 40 1.09 8.98 25.98
C PHE A 40 0.78 7.56 26.47
N ASN A 41 0.86 7.32 27.77
CA ASN A 41 0.59 6.01 28.37
C ASN A 41 -0.83 5.49 28.08
N ASN A 42 -1.77 6.39 27.86
CA ASN A 42 -3.16 6.05 27.52
C ASN A 42 -3.38 5.76 26.02
N GLY A 43 -2.30 5.84 25.21
CA GLY A 43 -2.35 5.53 23.77
C GLY A 43 -2.61 6.72 22.86
N GLU A 44 -2.89 7.90 23.40
CA GLU A 44 -3.07 9.13 22.60
C GLU A 44 -1.75 9.56 21.95
N ILE A 45 -1.84 10.04 20.72
CA ILE A 45 -0.66 10.50 19.97
C ILE A 45 -0.13 11.80 20.59
N GLN A 46 1.18 11.86 20.77
CA GLN A 46 1.89 13.03 21.25
C GLN A 46 2.87 13.52 20.18
N VAL A 47 2.77 14.80 19.82
CA VAL A 47 3.68 15.42 18.84
C VAL A 47 4.30 16.68 19.42
N MET A 48 5.60 16.89 19.17
CA MET A 48 6.29 18.11 19.46
C MET A 48 7.23 18.46 18.30
N ILE A 49 7.12 19.67 17.76
CA ILE A 49 8.01 20.17 16.72
C ILE A 49 9.16 20.92 17.39
N ASP A 50 10.38 20.43 17.25
CA ASP A 50 11.55 20.88 18.00
C ASP A 50 12.41 21.90 17.26
N GLU A 51 11.84 22.54 16.22
CA GLU A 51 12.53 23.61 15.50
C GLU A 51 11.54 24.62 14.90
N SER A 52 12.03 25.78 14.55
CA SER A 52 11.18 26.82 13.95
C SER A 52 10.79 26.45 12.50
N VAL A 53 9.48 26.43 12.26
CA VAL A 53 8.90 26.20 10.92
C VAL A 53 8.18 27.45 10.39
N ARG A 54 8.28 28.58 11.12
CA ARG A 54 7.59 29.82 10.76
C ARG A 54 7.96 30.25 9.34
N GLY A 55 6.95 30.40 8.50
CA GLY A 55 7.12 30.83 7.11
C GLY A 55 7.78 29.82 6.19
N LYS A 56 7.94 28.55 6.64
CA LYS A 56 8.56 27.48 5.85
C LYS A 56 7.51 26.72 5.04
N ASP A 57 7.94 26.15 3.93
CA ASP A 57 7.20 25.13 3.18
C ASP A 57 7.56 23.77 3.78
N VAL A 58 6.57 23.10 4.38
CA VAL A 58 6.79 21.88 5.17
C VAL A 58 6.17 20.67 4.45
N PHE A 59 6.93 19.60 4.36
CA PHE A 59 6.49 18.30 3.84
C PHE A 59 6.46 17.31 5.00
N VAL A 60 5.32 16.65 5.20
CA VAL A 60 5.17 15.59 6.21
C VAL A 60 5.02 14.27 5.46
N ILE A 61 6.01 13.40 5.59
CA ILE A 61 6.00 12.10 4.93
C ILE A 61 5.40 11.08 5.90
N GLN A 62 4.17 10.64 5.61
CA GLN A 62 3.44 9.70 6.47
C GLN A 62 2.45 8.86 5.65
N PRO A 63 2.82 7.65 5.24
CA PRO A 63 1.82 6.71 4.74
C PRO A 63 0.77 6.43 5.82
N THR A 64 -0.52 6.43 5.46
CA THR A 64 -1.58 6.13 6.43
C THR A 64 -1.94 4.64 6.38
N CYS A 65 -0.90 3.81 6.47
CA CYS A 65 -0.99 2.35 6.47
C CYS A 65 -1.17 1.81 7.90
N GLN A 66 -1.22 0.50 8.01
CA GLN A 66 -1.45 -0.17 9.31
C GLN A 66 -0.32 0.15 10.32
N PRO A 67 -0.68 0.52 11.55
CA PRO A 67 -2.03 0.67 12.12
C PRO A 67 -2.70 1.98 11.67
N ALA A 68 -3.66 1.87 10.74
CA ALA A 68 -4.15 2.99 9.94
C ALA A 68 -4.74 4.15 10.77
N ASN A 69 -5.37 3.84 11.90
CA ASN A 69 -5.94 4.87 12.76
C ASN A 69 -4.84 5.69 13.43
N ASP A 70 -3.79 5.03 13.90
CA ASP A 70 -2.67 5.70 14.58
C ASP A 70 -1.88 6.56 13.58
N THR A 71 -1.53 6.00 12.42
CA THR A 71 -0.74 6.72 11.41
C THR A 71 -1.50 7.90 10.82
N LEU A 72 -2.82 7.77 10.68
CA LEU A 72 -3.67 8.89 10.27
C LEU A 72 -3.68 9.96 11.36
N MET A 73 -3.89 9.58 12.63
CA MET A 73 -3.90 10.56 13.74
C MET A 73 -2.54 11.24 13.90
N GLU A 74 -1.42 10.52 13.74
CA GLU A 74 -0.10 11.14 13.73
C GLU A 74 -0.03 12.26 12.68
N LEU A 75 -0.43 11.96 11.45
CA LEU A 75 -0.42 12.93 10.35
C LEU A 75 -1.26 14.18 10.68
N LEU A 76 -2.49 13.97 11.18
CA LEU A 76 -3.41 15.08 11.49
C LEU A 76 -2.87 15.96 12.62
N ILE A 77 -2.34 15.36 13.68
CA ILE A 77 -1.79 16.08 14.83
C ILE A 77 -0.50 16.81 14.45
N MET A 78 0.37 16.20 13.63
CA MET A 78 1.56 16.86 13.09
C MET A 78 1.17 18.08 12.25
N ALA A 79 0.16 17.95 11.40
CA ALA A 79 -0.32 19.06 10.56
C ALA A 79 -0.85 20.21 11.43
N ASP A 80 -1.64 19.92 12.47
CA ASP A 80 -2.15 20.94 13.38
C ASP A 80 -1.01 21.63 14.13
N ALA A 81 -0.01 20.88 14.61
CA ALA A 81 1.15 21.44 15.30
C ALA A 81 1.94 22.39 14.38
N LEU A 82 2.17 21.98 13.12
CA LEU A 82 2.88 22.79 12.12
C LEU A 82 2.09 24.05 11.74
N LYS A 83 0.77 23.94 11.61
CA LYS A 83 -0.13 25.07 11.37
C LYS A 83 -0.05 26.09 12.50
N ARG A 84 -0.13 25.62 13.75
CA ARG A 84 -0.01 26.49 14.94
C ARG A 84 1.37 27.09 15.10
N ALA A 85 2.42 26.41 14.58
CA ALA A 85 3.79 26.93 14.54
C ALA A 85 4.03 27.89 13.37
N SER A 86 2.96 28.26 12.62
CA SER A 86 2.98 29.22 11.51
C SER A 86 3.79 28.74 10.30
N ALA A 87 3.77 27.45 10.01
CA ALA A 87 4.25 26.95 8.71
C ALA A 87 3.47 27.67 7.59
N LYS A 88 4.16 27.98 6.47
CA LYS A 88 3.54 28.70 5.36
C LYS A 88 2.61 27.79 4.55
N HIS A 89 3.12 26.64 4.15
CA HIS A 89 2.36 25.60 3.48
C HIS A 89 2.70 24.25 4.12
N ILE A 90 1.71 23.36 4.21
CA ILE A 90 1.90 22.00 4.75
C ILE A 90 1.46 21.03 3.66
N THR A 91 2.43 20.30 3.11
CA THR A 91 2.19 19.24 2.12
C THR A 91 2.27 17.89 2.79
N ALA A 92 1.17 17.14 2.78
CA ALA A 92 1.17 15.74 3.23
C ALA A 92 1.64 14.84 2.09
N VAL A 93 2.74 14.13 2.30
CA VAL A 93 3.22 13.10 1.37
C VAL A 93 2.75 11.75 1.90
N VAL A 94 1.72 11.22 1.26
CA VAL A 94 0.97 10.04 1.71
C VAL A 94 1.08 8.95 0.64
N PRO A 95 2.23 8.24 0.56
CA PRO A 95 2.41 7.22 -0.49
C PRO A 95 1.38 6.10 -0.44
N TYR A 96 0.81 5.81 0.73
CA TYR A 96 -0.32 4.92 0.90
C TYR A 96 -1.45 5.68 1.57
N TYR A 97 -2.58 5.83 0.86
CA TYR A 97 -3.77 6.52 1.36
C TYR A 97 -4.71 5.51 2.01
N GLY A 98 -4.78 5.54 3.32
CA GLY A 98 -5.66 4.65 4.09
C GLY A 98 -7.14 4.93 3.80
N TYR A 99 -7.97 3.90 3.94
CA TYR A 99 -9.41 3.97 3.66
C TYR A 99 -9.76 4.22 2.18
N ALA A 100 -8.80 4.19 1.26
CA ALA A 100 -9.04 4.41 -0.18
C ALA A 100 -10.08 3.46 -0.77
N ARG A 101 -10.20 2.23 -0.24
CA ARG A 101 -11.19 1.25 -0.71
C ARG A 101 -12.63 1.58 -0.33
N GLN A 102 -12.85 2.58 0.56
CA GLN A 102 -14.17 3.06 0.97
C GLN A 102 -14.49 4.38 0.27
N ASP A 103 -14.35 4.38 -1.08
CA ASP A 103 -14.51 5.55 -1.93
C ASP A 103 -15.96 5.77 -2.42
N ARG A 104 -16.81 4.78 -2.20
CA ARG A 104 -18.23 4.81 -2.63
C ARG A 104 -19.08 3.90 -1.76
N LYS A 105 -20.36 4.13 -1.76
CA LYS A 105 -21.33 3.23 -1.13
C LYS A 105 -21.59 2.05 -2.08
N THR A 106 -21.49 0.84 -1.57
CA THR A 106 -21.88 -0.38 -2.29
C THR A 106 -23.26 -0.86 -1.84
N ARG A 107 -23.69 -0.41 -0.68
CA ARG A 107 -25.02 -0.70 -0.09
C ARG A 107 -25.56 0.55 0.59
N GLY A 108 -26.81 0.51 0.95
CA GLY A 108 -27.43 1.57 1.75
C GLY A 108 -26.75 1.72 3.13
N ARG A 109 -26.68 2.95 3.63
CA ARG A 109 -26.20 3.31 4.98
C ARG A 109 -24.71 3.05 5.22
N GLU A 110 -23.90 2.87 4.17
CA GLU A 110 -22.43 2.80 4.28
C GLU A 110 -21.83 4.21 4.25
N PRO A 111 -20.68 4.42 4.88
CA PRO A 111 -19.96 5.68 4.77
C PRO A 111 -19.19 5.77 3.44
N ILE A 112 -18.65 6.96 3.16
CA ILE A 112 -17.59 7.17 2.18
C ILE A 112 -16.38 7.66 2.98
N THR A 113 -15.68 6.71 3.61
CA THR A 113 -14.61 7.03 4.57
C THR A 113 -13.42 7.70 3.90
N SER A 114 -13.18 7.38 2.62
CA SER A 114 -12.13 8.06 1.84
C SER A 114 -12.38 9.58 1.76
N LYS A 115 -13.64 10.03 1.61
CA LYS A 115 -13.98 11.45 1.64
C LYS A 115 -13.81 12.04 3.04
N LEU A 116 -14.26 11.32 4.08
CA LEU A 116 -14.07 11.77 5.46
C LEU A 116 -12.60 12.01 5.78
N VAL A 117 -11.71 11.12 5.36
CA VAL A 117 -10.25 11.26 5.59
C VAL A 117 -9.73 12.50 4.85
N ALA A 118 -10.18 12.75 3.61
CA ALA A 118 -9.78 13.95 2.86
C ALA A 118 -10.18 15.24 3.58
N ASP A 119 -11.40 15.26 4.14
CA ASP A 119 -11.91 16.42 4.90
C ASP A 119 -11.08 16.64 6.19
N LEU A 120 -10.77 15.57 6.91
CA LEU A 120 -9.95 15.65 8.13
C LEU A 120 -8.56 16.19 7.81
N MET A 121 -7.93 15.74 6.73
CA MET A 121 -6.63 16.25 6.30
C MET A 121 -6.69 17.76 5.99
N THR A 122 -7.69 18.19 5.23
CA THR A 122 -7.88 19.61 4.91
C THR A 122 -8.10 20.44 6.18
N THR A 123 -8.97 19.97 7.07
CA THR A 123 -9.29 20.66 8.33
C THR A 123 -8.08 20.79 9.24
N SER A 124 -7.21 19.79 9.29
CA SER A 124 -6.00 19.81 10.14
C SER A 124 -4.99 20.88 9.72
N GLY A 125 -5.11 21.41 8.48
CA GLY A 125 -4.25 22.48 7.99
C GLY A 125 -3.35 22.08 6.83
N ILE A 126 -3.49 20.87 6.33
CA ILE A 126 -2.81 20.42 5.12
C ILE A 126 -3.31 21.27 3.94
N THR A 127 -2.38 21.79 3.15
CA THR A 127 -2.67 22.68 2.00
C THR A 127 -2.45 22.00 0.64
N ARG A 128 -1.84 20.82 0.63
CA ARG A 128 -1.57 20.03 -0.57
C ARG A 128 -1.33 18.57 -0.15
N VAL A 129 -1.74 17.64 -1.00
CA VAL A 129 -1.46 16.20 -0.79
C VAL A 129 -0.66 15.66 -1.98
N VAL A 130 0.40 14.93 -1.70
CA VAL A 130 1.12 14.11 -2.68
C VAL A 130 0.83 12.66 -2.32
N THR A 131 0.28 11.91 -3.24
CA THR A 131 -0.07 10.51 -2.98
C THR A 131 0.29 9.65 -4.19
N MET A 132 0.20 8.36 -4.01
CA MET A 132 0.64 7.42 -5.04
C MET A 132 -0.42 6.34 -5.24
N ASP A 133 -0.71 5.98 -6.52
CA ASP A 133 -1.62 4.89 -6.94
C ASP A 133 -2.88 4.77 -6.08
N LEU A 134 -3.66 5.82 -6.04
CA LEU A 134 -4.97 5.79 -5.37
C LEU A 134 -5.81 4.60 -5.90
N HIS A 135 -6.52 3.94 -5.00
CA HIS A 135 -7.41 2.84 -5.33
C HIS A 135 -8.37 3.20 -6.48
N ALA A 136 -8.86 4.42 -6.46
CA ALA A 136 -9.69 4.97 -7.52
C ALA A 136 -9.24 6.41 -7.79
N GLY A 137 -8.98 6.73 -9.05
CA GLY A 137 -8.44 8.05 -9.43
C GLY A 137 -9.35 9.22 -9.05
N GLN A 138 -10.64 9.00 -9.00
CA GLN A 138 -11.62 10.01 -8.62
C GLN A 138 -11.51 10.45 -7.14
N ILE A 139 -10.77 9.73 -6.29
CA ILE A 139 -10.50 10.15 -4.90
C ILE A 139 -9.82 11.54 -4.87
N GLN A 140 -9.07 11.89 -5.91
CA GLN A 140 -8.51 13.25 -6.05
C GLN A 140 -9.59 14.33 -5.91
N GLY A 141 -10.80 14.07 -6.42
CA GLY A 141 -11.92 14.97 -6.33
C GLY A 141 -12.59 15.06 -4.98
N PHE A 142 -12.15 14.28 -3.99
CA PHE A 142 -12.67 14.37 -2.62
C PHE A 142 -11.99 15.49 -1.81
N PHE A 143 -10.86 15.99 -2.31
CA PHE A 143 -10.09 17.03 -1.65
C PHE A 143 -10.50 18.41 -2.20
N ASP A 144 -10.62 19.37 -1.32
CA ASP A 144 -10.79 20.80 -1.67
C ASP A 144 -9.42 21.51 -1.80
N ILE A 145 -8.34 20.76 -1.69
CA ILE A 145 -6.95 21.23 -1.84
C ILE A 145 -6.27 20.48 -2.98
N PRO A 146 -5.20 21.02 -3.57
CA PRO A 146 -4.49 20.33 -4.65
C PRO A 146 -3.97 18.95 -4.26
N VAL A 147 -4.08 18.00 -5.19
CA VAL A 147 -3.58 16.63 -5.04
C VAL A 147 -2.67 16.29 -6.20
N ASP A 148 -1.45 15.90 -5.89
CA ASP A 148 -0.51 15.34 -6.86
C ASP A 148 -0.58 13.81 -6.77
N HIS A 149 -1.27 13.19 -7.71
CA HIS A 149 -1.46 11.75 -7.77
C HIS A 149 -0.41 11.13 -8.69
N LEU A 150 0.60 10.51 -8.11
CA LEU A 150 1.72 9.88 -8.82
C LEU A 150 1.39 8.43 -9.17
N GLY A 151 1.87 7.98 -10.32
CA GLY A 151 1.75 6.57 -10.74
C GLY A 151 3.07 5.84 -10.62
N SER A 152 3.05 4.61 -10.12
CA SER A 152 4.25 3.78 -9.98
C SER A 152 4.59 2.99 -11.25
N ALA A 153 3.71 2.94 -12.23
CA ALA A 153 3.88 2.07 -13.41
C ALA A 153 5.21 2.28 -14.12
N SER A 154 5.71 3.52 -14.19
CA SER A 154 7.01 3.82 -14.81
C SER A 154 8.19 3.22 -14.02
N ILE A 155 8.13 3.27 -12.70
CA ILE A 155 9.17 2.72 -11.81
C ILE A 155 9.16 1.18 -11.92
N ILE A 156 7.97 0.59 -11.87
CA ILE A 156 7.78 -0.86 -12.01
C ILE A 156 8.26 -1.33 -13.38
N ALA A 157 7.91 -0.61 -14.46
CA ALA A 157 8.33 -0.95 -15.81
C ALA A 157 9.86 -0.92 -15.96
N LYS A 158 10.50 0.10 -15.40
CA LYS A 158 11.97 0.19 -15.40
C LYS A 158 12.60 -1.04 -14.73
N TYR A 159 12.08 -1.43 -13.58
CA TYR A 159 12.56 -2.61 -12.87
C TYR A 159 12.36 -3.90 -13.69
N ILE A 160 11.16 -4.07 -14.28
CA ILE A 160 10.85 -5.25 -15.11
C ILE A 160 11.80 -5.32 -16.32
N ASN A 161 12.00 -4.20 -17.00
CA ASN A 161 12.89 -4.15 -18.17
C ASN A 161 14.34 -4.46 -17.77
N GLN A 162 14.81 -3.95 -16.64
CA GLN A 162 16.12 -4.30 -16.10
C GLN A 162 16.21 -5.80 -15.81
N LYS A 163 15.17 -6.39 -15.20
CA LYS A 163 15.14 -7.83 -14.92
C LYS A 163 15.13 -8.69 -16.18
N LYS A 164 14.49 -8.23 -17.25
CA LYS A 164 14.54 -8.91 -18.55
C LYS A 164 15.98 -9.00 -19.08
N GLU A 165 16.78 -7.96 -18.87
CA GLU A 165 18.19 -7.92 -19.31
C GLU A 165 19.07 -8.84 -18.46
N GLU A 166 18.78 -8.96 -17.15
CA GLU A 166 19.55 -9.75 -16.20
C GLU A 166 19.20 -11.25 -16.23
N THR A 167 17.97 -11.59 -16.61
CA THR A 167 17.44 -12.95 -16.49
C THR A 167 16.49 -13.25 -17.65
N ASP A 168 16.59 -14.43 -18.20
CA ASP A 168 15.62 -14.87 -19.22
C ASP A 168 14.25 -15.07 -18.57
N MET A 169 13.37 -14.11 -18.76
CA MET A 169 11.99 -14.15 -18.29
C MET A 169 11.03 -14.80 -19.28
N GLY A 170 11.49 -15.12 -20.48
CA GLY A 170 10.62 -15.60 -21.55
C GLY A 170 9.57 -14.55 -21.93
N ASP A 171 8.50 -15.01 -22.57
CA ASP A 171 7.36 -14.13 -22.90
C ASP A 171 6.64 -13.67 -21.61
N ILE A 172 6.37 -12.39 -21.54
CA ILE A 172 5.70 -11.77 -20.38
C ILE A 172 4.23 -11.46 -20.73
N VAL A 173 3.35 -11.60 -19.73
CA VAL A 173 1.97 -11.13 -19.77
C VAL A 173 1.65 -10.39 -18.48
N VAL A 174 1.06 -9.20 -18.57
CA VAL A 174 0.63 -8.44 -17.39
C VAL A 174 -0.80 -8.84 -17.03
N VAL A 175 -1.03 -9.21 -15.78
CA VAL A 175 -2.29 -9.79 -15.34
C VAL A 175 -2.99 -8.83 -14.36
N SER A 176 -4.22 -8.45 -14.71
CA SER A 176 -5.09 -7.76 -13.77
C SER A 176 -5.79 -8.78 -12.85
N PRO A 177 -5.75 -8.64 -11.53
CA PRO A 177 -6.41 -9.58 -10.61
C PRO A 177 -7.94 -9.46 -10.59
N ASP A 178 -8.50 -8.42 -11.21
CA ASP A 178 -9.95 -8.22 -11.34
C ASP A 178 -10.25 -7.22 -12.46
N LEU A 179 -11.54 -6.99 -12.71
CA LEU A 179 -11.98 -6.05 -13.75
C LEU A 179 -11.67 -4.58 -13.41
N GLY A 180 -11.57 -4.24 -12.12
CA GLY A 180 -11.28 -2.88 -11.66
C GLY A 180 -9.85 -2.44 -11.94
N GLY A 181 -8.91 -3.38 -11.94
CA GLY A 181 -7.48 -3.11 -12.17
C GLY A 181 -7.04 -3.08 -13.63
N VAL A 182 -7.95 -3.29 -14.59
CA VAL A 182 -7.60 -3.43 -16.02
C VAL A 182 -6.84 -2.22 -16.57
N THR A 183 -7.26 -1.02 -16.23
CA THR A 183 -6.58 0.21 -16.68
C THR A 183 -5.13 0.27 -16.18
N ARG A 184 -4.92 -0.09 -14.91
CA ARG A 184 -3.58 -0.16 -14.30
C ARG A 184 -2.71 -1.22 -14.97
N ALA A 185 -3.29 -2.39 -15.23
CA ALA A 185 -2.58 -3.47 -15.92
C ALA A 185 -2.20 -3.07 -17.36
N ARG A 186 -3.09 -2.36 -18.05
CA ARG A 186 -2.82 -1.87 -19.43
C ARG A 186 -1.69 -0.85 -19.43
N ASP A 187 -1.70 0.13 -18.52
CA ASP A 187 -0.63 1.13 -18.43
C ASP A 187 0.75 0.47 -18.23
N LEU A 188 0.83 -0.53 -17.34
CA LEU A 188 2.08 -1.26 -17.15
C LEU A 188 2.45 -2.11 -18.39
N ALA A 189 1.48 -2.80 -18.98
CA ALA A 189 1.69 -3.66 -20.15
C ALA A 189 2.24 -2.87 -21.34
N ASP A 190 1.68 -1.69 -21.60
CA ASP A 190 2.16 -0.80 -22.66
C ASP A 190 3.63 -0.39 -22.45
N ARG A 191 4.01 -0.11 -21.20
CA ARG A 191 5.39 0.30 -20.84
C ARG A 191 6.42 -0.82 -20.96
N VAL A 192 6.00 -2.09 -20.77
CA VAL A 192 6.91 -3.25 -20.87
C VAL A 192 6.74 -4.02 -22.17
N ASN A 193 5.91 -3.51 -23.07
CA ASN A 193 5.57 -4.10 -24.38
C ASN A 193 5.10 -5.55 -24.21
N ALA A 194 4.05 -5.76 -23.41
CA ALA A 194 3.50 -7.08 -23.12
C ALA A 194 1.98 -7.10 -23.31
N PRO A 195 1.39 -8.26 -23.64
CA PRO A 195 -0.08 -8.40 -23.66
C PRO A 195 -0.64 -8.38 -22.23
N ILE A 196 -1.97 -8.19 -22.13
CA ILE A 196 -2.68 -8.27 -20.86
C ILE A 196 -3.53 -9.52 -20.76
N ALA A 197 -3.74 -9.97 -19.51
CA ALA A 197 -4.76 -10.96 -19.18
C ALA A 197 -5.54 -10.47 -17.95
N ILE A 198 -6.75 -10.95 -17.78
CA ILE A 198 -7.65 -10.48 -16.72
C ILE A 198 -8.20 -11.70 -15.97
N ILE A 199 -8.14 -11.68 -14.67
CA ILE A 199 -8.77 -12.70 -13.82
C ILE A 199 -10.20 -12.25 -13.52
N GLU A 200 -11.16 -12.98 -14.03
CA GLU A 200 -12.57 -12.77 -13.75
C GLU A 200 -13.04 -13.73 -12.67
N LYS A 201 -13.46 -13.17 -11.53
CA LYS A 201 -13.99 -13.94 -10.42
C LYS A 201 -15.52 -13.93 -10.47
N ARG A 202 -16.12 -15.10 -10.55
CA ARG A 202 -17.58 -15.24 -10.54
C ARG A 202 -18.01 -16.05 -9.32
N ARG A 203 -18.90 -15.47 -8.53
CA ARG A 203 -19.61 -16.17 -7.46
C ARG A 203 -21.04 -16.37 -7.92
N PRO A 204 -21.37 -17.55 -8.46
CA PRO A 204 -22.71 -17.77 -9.02
C PRO A 204 -23.82 -17.70 -7.94
N ARG A 205 -23.51 -18.07 -6.69
CA ARG A 205 -24.44 -17.98 -5.53
C ARG A 205 -23.65 -17.90 -4.23
N PRO A 206 -24.23 -17.31 -3.15
CA PRO A 206 -23.61 -17.37 -1.83
C PRO A 206 -23.33 -18.82 -1.41
N GLY A 207 -22.13 -19.07 -0.92
CA GLY A 207 -21.71 -20.41 -0.45
C GLY A 207 -21.18 -21.34 -1.54
N VAL A 208 -21.24 -20.94 -2.81
CA VAL A 208 -20.67 -21.74 -3.91
C VAL A 208 -19.20 -21.33 -4.12
N ALA A 209 -18.37 -22.30 -4.46
CA ALA A 209 -16.95 -22.07 -4.75
C ALA A 209 -16.79 -21.00 -5.83
N GLU A 210 -15.81 -20.15 -5.64
CA GLU A 210 -15.48 -19.08 -6.58
C GLU A 210 -14.95 -19.67 -7.89
N VAL A 211 -15.62 -19.40 -8.98
CA VAL A 211 -15.16 -19.80 -10.31
C VAL A 211 -14.26 -18.68 -10.84
N MET A 212 -13.04 -19.05 -11.18
CA MET A 212 -12.11 -18.13 -11.83
C MET A 212 -12.02 -18.44 -13.32
N ASN A 213 -12.18 -17.42 -14.11
CA ASN A 213 -11.94 -17.46 -15.56
C ASN A 213 -10.79 -16.50 -15.87
N ILE A 214 -9.94 -16.86 -16.83
CA ILE A 214 -8.86 -15.98 -17.27
C ILE A 214 -9.14 -15.60 -18.73
N ILE A 215 -9.25 -14.32 -18.96
CA ILE A 215 -9.40 -13.74 -20.29
C ILE A 215 -8.01 -13.33 -20.77
N GLY A 216 -7.55 -13.92 -21.85
CA GLY A 216 -6.21 -13.70 -22.40
C GLY A 216 -5.36 -14.97 -22.35
N ASP A 217 -4.28 -14.98 -23.11
CA ASP A 217 -3.37 -16.13 -23.22
C ASP A 217 -2.20 -15.97 -22.26
N ILE A 218 -2.11 -16.89 -21.28
CA ILE A 218 -1.06 -16.90 -20.27
C ILE A 218 -0.19 -18.17 -20.33
N LYS A 219 -0.52 -19.09 -21.25
CA LYS A 219 0.15 -20.40 -21.30
C LYS A 219 1.62 -20.26 -21.72
N GLY A 220 2.51 -20.78 -20.88
CA GLY A 220 3.97 -20.73 -21.12
C GLY A 220 4.62 -19.38 -20.86
N LYS A 221 3.87 -18.38 -20.39
CA LYS A 221 4.38 -17.01 -20.19
C LYS A 221 4.66 -16.69 -18.73
N THR A 222 5.55 -15.74 -18.50
CA THR A 222 5.78 -15.16 -17.18
C THR A 222 4.65 -14.16 -16.86
N CYS A 223 3.86 -14.46 -15.83
CA CYS A 223 2.72 -13.65 -15.44
C CYS A 223 3.14 -12.60 -14.41
N ILE A 224 2.95 -11.32 -14.75
CA ILE A 224 3.20 -10.20 -13.83
C ILE A 224 1.85 -9.71 -13.33
N LEU A 225 1.51 -10.01 -12.07
CA LEU A 225 0.30 -9.48 -11.44
C LEU A 225 0.53 -8.07 -10.96
N VAL A 226 -0.38 -7.16 -11.28
CA VAL A 226 -0.31 -5.77 -10.83
C VAL A 226 -1.59 -5.37 -10.11
N ASP A 227 -1.43 -4.80 -8.91
CA ASP A 227 -2.56 -4.30 -8.11
C ASP A 227 -2.13 -3.07 -7.32
N ASP A 228 -3.09 -2.27 -6.87
CA ASP A 228 -2.82 -1.09 -6.01
C ASP A 228 -2.58 -1.47 -4.56
N ILE A 229 -3.27 -2.49 -4.07
CA ILE A 229 -3.18 -2.93 -2.67
C ILE A 229 -3.12 -4.45 -2.61
N VAL A 230 -2.11 -4.94 -1.92
CA VAL A 230 -2.05 -6.36 -1.56
C VAL A 230 -2.21 -6.49 -0.05
N ASP A 231 -3.34 -7.00 0.34
CA ASP A 231 -3.71 -7.18 1.75
C ASP A 231 -3.41 -8.62 2.19
N THR A 232 -4.24 -9.56 1.78
CA THR A 232 -4.09 -10.99 2.16
C THR A 232 -3.32 -11.81 1.12
N ALA A 233 -2.88 -11.20 0.05
CA ALA A 233 -2.27 -11.86 -1.12
C ALA A 233 -3.17 -12.94 -1.73
N GLY A 234 -4.45 -12.88 -1.44
CA GLY A 234 -5.47 -13.80 -2.00
C GLY A 234 -5.41 -13.88 -3.54
N UNK A 235 -5.10 -12.95 -4.22
CA UNK A 235 -4.89 -12.91 -5.64
C UNK A 235 -3.66 -13.62 -6.10
N UNK A 236 -2.84 -13.65 -5.22
CA UNK A 236 -1.67 -14.37 -5.52
C UNK A 236 -1.89 -15.82 -5.29
N UNK A 237 -2.68 -16.09 -4.46
CA UNK A 237 -3.03 -17.41 -4.15
C UNK A 237 -3.98 -18.00 -5.15
N UNK A 238 -4.57 -17.22 -5.77
CA UNK A 238 -5.38 -17.60 -6.82
C UNK A 238 -4.67 -17.93 -8.10
N UNK A 239 -3.75 -17.31 -8.24
CA UNK A 239 -2.94 -17.62 -9.35
C UNK A 239 -2.09 -18.81 -9.16
N UNK A 240 -1.92 -19.07 -8.04
CA UNK A 240 -1.23 -20.25 -7.69
C UNK A 240 -2.10 -21.49 -7.70
N ARG A 241 -3.24 -21.45 -7.33
CA ARG A 241 -4.19 -22.59 -7.43
C ARG A 241 -4.53 -22.95 -8.89
N TRP A 242 -4.68 -21.97 -9.69
CA TRP A 242 -4.97 -22.20 -11.13
C TRP A 242 -3.84 -22.97 -11.83
N ARG A 243 -2.62 -22.80 -11.37
CA ARG A 243 -1.44 -23.53 -11.85
C ARG A 243 -1.51 -25.04 -11.59
N GLN A 244 -2.23 -25.44 -10.55
CA GLN A 244 -2.32 -26.85 -10.11
C GLN A 244 -3.44 -27.66 -10.78
N SER A 245 -4.20 -27.03 -11.67
CA SER A 245 -5.26 -27.72 -12.38
C SER A 245 -4.66 -28.63 -13.48
N PRO A 246 -5.03 -29.91 -13.53
CA PRO A 246 -4.37 -30.91 -14.38
C PRO A 246 -4.46 -30.62 -15.90
N GLU A 247 -5.43 -29.83 -16.31
CA GLU A 247 -5.70 -29.55 -17.72
C GLU A 247 -4.79 -28.47 -18.30
N ARG A 248 -3.89 -27.88 -17.49
CA ARG A 248 -3.21 -26.62 -17.83
C ARG A 248 -1.71 -26.64 -17.51
N ASN A 249 -1.06 -27.79 -17.76
CA ASN A 249 0.39 -27.96 -17.54
C ASN A 249 1.23 -26.88 -18.22
N GLY A 250 1.71 -25.92 -17.44
CA GLY A 250 2.66 -24.89 -17.88
C GLY A 250 3.48 -24.38 -16.72
N ARG A 251 4.78 -24.19 -16.95
CA ARG A 251 5.65 -23.48 -16.01
C ARG A 251 5.31 -21.99 -16.10
N PHE A 252 4.77 -21.43 -15.03
CA PHE A 252 4.46 -20.00 -14.96
C PHE A 252 5.25 -19.39 -13.80
N PRO A 253 6.42 -18.82 -14.04
CA PRO A 253 7.00 -17.95 -13.03
C PRO A 253 6.06 -16.75 -12.86
N CYS A 254 5.62 -16.52 -11.64
CA CYS A 254 4.73 -15.41 -11.32
C CYS A 254 5.54 -14.33 -10.57
N LEU A 255 5.67 -13.18 -11.18
CA LEU A 255 6.24 -12.02 -10.55
C LEU A 255 5.08 -11.14 -10.07
N CYS A 256 4.96 -10.94 -8.77
CA CYS A 256 3.95 -10.06 -8.22
C CYS A 256 4.56 -8.68 -7.99
N CYS A 257 4.14 -7.71 -8.79
CA CYS A 257 4.45 -6.30 -8.52
C CYS A 257 3.39 -5.79 -7.55
N LEU A 258 3.79 -5.68 -6.31
CA LEU A 258 2.89 -5.40 -5.21
C LEU A 258 3.22 -4.05 -4.59
N ARG A 259 2.18 -3.26 -4.40
CA ARG A 259 2.21 -2.19 -3.42
C ARG A 259 1.56 -2.71 -2.16
N SER A 260 2.38 -3.05 -1.21
CA SER A 260 1.89 -3.51 0.07
C SER A 260 2.55 -2.71 1.18
N CYS A 261 1.73 -2.11 2.01
CA CYS A 261 2.11 -1.76 3.35
C CYS A 261 1.80 -2.93 4.27
N ARG A 262 2.60 -3.99 4.25
CA ARG A 262 2.58 -4.94 5.37
C ARG A 262 3.50 -4.40 6.45
N PRO A 263 3.02 -4.23 7.68
CA PRO A 263 3.92 -4.01 8.79
C PRO A 263 4.65 -5.33 9.07
N HIS A 264 5.84 -5.46 8.56
CA HIS A 264 6.79 -6.36 9.19
C HIS A 264 7.17 -5.72 10.53
N ARG A 265 7.57 -6.53 11.52
CA ARG A 265 7.99 -6.05 12.85
C ARG A 265 9.09 -4.97 12.84
N SER A 266 9.53 -4.54 11.66
CA SER A 266 10.57 -3.55 11.40
C SER A 266 10.15 -2.44 10.42
N GLY A 267 8.89 -1.97 10.49
CA GLY A 267 8.44 -0.79 9.73
C GLY A 267 7.83 -1.10 8.34
N CYS A 268 7.10 -0.12 7.83
CA CYS A 268 6.45 -0.22 6.52
C CYS A 268 7.46 0.11 5.42
N ARG A 269 7.98 -0.90 4.75
CA ARG A 269 8.84 -0.69 3.58
C ARG A 269 7.99 -0.35 2.37
N THR A 270 8.15 0.82 1.83
CA THR A 270 7.52 1.25 0.58
C THR A 270 8.33 0.85 -0.66
N HIS A 271 9.34 0.02 -0.49
CA HIS A 271 9.95 -0.63 -1.65
C HIS A 271 8.89 -1.53 -2.32
N PRO A 272 8.81 -1.51 -3.64
CA PRO A 272 8.08 -2.56 -4.30
C PRO A 272 8.74 -3.89 -3.90
N GLU A 273 8.17 -4.59 -2.92
CA GLU A 273 8.56 -5.96 -2.67
C GLU A 273 8.14 -6.79 -3.88
N ILE A 274 9.07 -6.92 -4.79
CA ILE A 274 8.93 -7.85 -5.87
C ILE A 274 9.28 -9.20 -5.26
N GLY A 275 8.27 -9.83 -4.70
CA GLY A 275 8.39 -11.16 -4.14
C GLY A 275 8.62 -12.17 -5.26
N HIS A 276 9.85 -12.63 -5.41
CA HIS A 276 10.11 -13.81 -6.20
C HIS A 276 9.57 -15.02 -5.43
N PHE A 277 8.38 -15.47 -5.76
CA PHE A 277 7.95 -16.80 -5.36
C PHE A 277 8.57 -17.83 -6.32
N ARG A 278 9.80 -18.23 -6.02
CA ARG A 278 10.38 -19.41 -6.62
C ARG A 278 9.81 -20.61 -5.88
N THR A 279 8.99 -21.39 -6.53
CA THR A 279 8.58 -22.69 -5.99
C THR A 279 9.58 -23.73 -6.47
N ASP A 280 10.66 -23.90 -5.71
CA ASP A 280 11.50 -25.09 -5.87
C ASP A 280 10.74 -26.29 -5.30
N HIS A 281 10.54 -27.30 -6.13
CA HIS A 281 9.97 -28.56 -5.73
C HIS A 281 10.91 -29.27 -4.74
N HIS A 282 10.67 -29.11 -3.45
CA HIS A 282 11.15 -30.12 -2.50
C HIS A 282 9.96 -30.95 -2.05
N GLN A 283 10.07 -32.23 -2.28
CA GLN A 283 9.16 -33.26 -1.83
C GLN A 283 9.04 -33.21 -0.30
N HIS A 284 7.89 -32.84 0.21
CA HIS A 284 7.59 -33.03 1.62
C HIS A 284 6.96 -34.41 1.82
N HIS A 285 7.70 -35.28 2.49
CA HIS A 285 7.13 -36.50 3.08
C HIS A 285 6.14 -36.12 4.20
N PRO A 286 4.99 -36.77 4.27
CA PRO A 286 4.05 -36.51 5.37
C PRO A 286 4.60 -37.15 6.66
N LEU A 287 4.85 -36.32 7.65
CA LEU A 287 5.12 -36.78 9.01
C LEU A 287 3.79 -37.08 9.72
N ALA A 288 3.78 -38.25 10.36
CA ALA A 288 2.64 -38.82 11.04
C ALA A 288 2.09 -37.93 12.18
N ALA A 289 0.79 -37.82 12.25
CA ALA A 289 0.09 -37.13 13.32
C ALA A 289 0.23 -37.84 14.64
N GLY A 290 0.92 -37.26 15.60
CA GLY A 290 0.91 -37.68 16.99
C GLY A 290 -0.20 -36.97 17.74
N LYS A 291 -1.11 -37.75 18.32
CA LYS A 291 -2.16 -37.28 19.24
C LYS A 291 -1.51 -36.83 20.54
N THR A 292 -1.77 -35.62 21.00
CA THR A 292 -1.60 -35.28 22.41
C THR A 292 -2.85 -34.56 22.91
N ASP A 293 -3.56 -35.24 23.79
CA ASP A 293 -4.59 -34.70 24.65
C ASP A 293 -3.98 -33.65 25.59
N ARG A 294 -4.54 -32.45 25.64
CA ARG A 294 -4.39 -31.58 26.83
C ARG A 294 -5.71 -30.92 27.18
N GLN A 295 -6.02 -31.11 28.43
CA GLN A 295 -7.22 -30.67 29.13
C GLN A 295 -7.34 -29.15 29.25
N ASP A 296 -8.56 -28.73 29.14
CA ASP A 296 -9.14 -27.43 29.43
C ASP A 296 -8.86 -26.97 30.87
N GLN A 297 -8.29 -25.79 31.03
CA GLN A 297 -8.39 -25.04 32.29
C GLN A 297 -8.48 -23.53 31.94
N SER A 298 -9.69 -23.04 32.05
CA SER A 298 -9.99 -21.61 31.98
C SER A 298 -9.97 -21.00 33.37
N PRO A 299 -9.19 -19.95 33.61
CA PRO A 299 -9.37 -19.16 34.83
C PRO A 299 -9.84 -17.74 34.48
N PHE A 300 -11.12 -17.48 34.55
CA PHE A 300 -11.61 -16.13 34.90
C PHE A 300 -13.16 -16.19 35.07
N GLY A 301 -13.58 -16.38 36.30
CA GLY A 301 -14.95 -16.13 36.71
C GLY A 301 -15.14 -14.63 36.99
N CYS A 302 -15.98 -13.96 36.21
CA CYS A 302 -16.52 -12.64 36.56
C CYS A 302 -17.95 -12.82 37.09
N THR A 303 -18.15 -12.60 38.37
CA THR A 303 -19.46 -12.43 38.95
C THR A 303 -19.87 -10.98 38.91
N ALA A 304 -21.01 -10.68 38.32
CA ALA A 304 -21.60 -9.33 38.31
C ALA A 304 -22.40 -9.14 39.63
N PRO A 305 -22.32 -7.97 40.26
CA PRO A 305 -23.20 -7.68 41.39
C PRO A 305 -24.55 -7.19 40.91
N ARG A 306 -25.57 -7.41 41.75
CA ARG A 306 -26.97 -7.00 41.55
C ARG A 306 -27.16 -5.47 41.48
#